data_3bb8a793f1ed5ffcc8b2e1841a1857f0
#
_entry.id   3bb8a793f1ed5ffcc8b2e1841a1857f0
#
_cell.length_a   1.000
_cell.length_b   1.000
_cell.length_c   1.000
_cell.angle_alpha   90.00
_cell.angle_beta   90.00
_cell.angle_gamma   90.00
#
_symmetry.space_group_name_H-M   'P 1'
#
loop_
_entity.id
_entity.type
_entity.pdbx_description
1 polymer ?
#
loop_
_entity_poly.entity_id
_entity_poly.type
_entity_poly.pdbx_seq_one_letter_code
_entity_poly.pdbx_strand_id
1 'polypeptide(L)'
;MKRIWVPLLVFVFLLTSLAGSFGSSSDGDLSTRTAAVAGRFYSGEPQALRKQVAHLLEEGSGKTVAGDIRALVSPHAGYRYSGIVAAAGYRQVEDDVDRVILLGPSHHVHLKGASIAKVAAYETPLGSVALDPLVSTLKQSPLFHATEDAHRKEHSLEVQLPFLQVRLGTFTIVPILTNNADPAKLAATLSPHVNEATLIIASSDLSHYHPYTEAVSLDRQCIRAITTMDLSGVKTCQACGKEAVLTLMHLARIKGWNARLIDYKNSGDTGGGNDRVVGYASIAFLGGKERQARMERNDLSYEDKVSLLKLARSAIESKLGTGRQVIRPKSPAPALLEDRGCFVTLHKNGRLRGCIGSIEPVSTLLTCIEEHAVSAAFHDPRFPPLTAEELETMDIEISVLTVPEDLTFTSGEDLKTKLQPGIHGVILSSGLRKSTFLPQVW
;
A
#
# COMPACT_ATOMS: atom_id res chain seq x y z
N MET A 1 28.78 -39.16 11.42
CA MET A 1 29.50 -38.48 12.51
C MET A 1 30.84 -37.98 12.01
N LYS A 2 30.99 -36.69 11.75
CA LYS A 2 32.30 -35.96 11.72
C LYS A 2 31.99 -34.51 12.09
N ARG A 3 32.39 -34.14 13.30
CA ARG A 3 32.39 -32.76 13.82
C ARG A 3 33.69 -32.10 13.37
N ILE A 4 33.63 -30.87 12.82
CA ILE A 4 34.79 -30.02 12.61
C ILE A 4 34.58 -28.77 13.46
N TRP A 5 35.52 -28.54 14.38
CA TRP A 5 35.67 -27.35 15.20
C TRP A 5 36.52 -26.32 14.43
N VAL A 6 36.14 -25.05 14.46
CA VAL A 6 36.98 -23.92 14.02
C VAL A 6 37.08 -22.93 15.18
N PRO A 7 38.29 -22.53 15.59
CA PRO A 7 38.50 -21.70 16.77
C PRO A 7 38.26 -20.22 16.49
N LEU A 8 37.67 -19.57 17.50
CA LEU A 8 37.42 -18.12 17.59
C LEU A 8 38.74 -17.40 17.85
N LEU A 9 39.20 -16.53 16.93
CA LEU A 9 40.32 -15.61 17.12
C LEU A 9 39.80 -14.28 17.66
N VAL A 10 40.05 -14.01 18.94
CA VAL A 10 39.80 -12.72 19.58
C VAL A 10 41.01 -11.80 19.30
N PHE A 11 40.78 -10.73 18.51
CA PHE A 11 41.75 -9.64 18.41
C PHE A 11 41.38 -8.52 19.39
N VAL A 12 42.24 -8.37 20.43
CA VAL A 12 42.22 -7.23 21.34
C VAL A 12 43.09 -6.12 20.71
N PHE A 13 42.48 -5.02 20.29
CA PHE A 13 43.22 -3.81 19.94
C PHE A 13 43.22 -2.83 21.12
N LEU A 14 44.42 -2.63 21.70
CA LEU A 14 44.69 -1.50 22.57
C LEU A 14 44.81 -0.24 21.74
N LEU A 15 43.90 0.72 21.94
CA LEU A 15 44.02 2.09 21.41
C LEU A 15 44.68 2.99 22.47
N THR A 16 45.91 3.38 22.24
CA THR A 16 46.58 4.49 22.95
C THR A 16 45.95 5.83 22.47
N SER A 17 45.56 6.63 23.44
CA SER A 17 45.02 7.97 23.26
C SER A 17 46.04 8.92 22.67
N LEU A 18 45.79 9.45 21.49
CA LEU A 18 46.37 10.72 21.02
C LEU A 18 45.27 11.77 21.08
N ALA A 19 45.40 12.66 22.05
CA ALA A 19 44.58 13.89 22.15
C ALA A 19 44.97 14.84 21.03
N GLY A 20 44.22 14.84 19.97
CA GLY A 20 44.26 15.92 18.96
C GLY A 20 43.03 16.81 19.15
N SER A 21 43.28 18.05 19.57
CA SER A 21 42.26 19.12 19.64
C SER A 21 41.73 19.41 18.26
N PHE A 22 40.56 18.87 17.91
CA PHE A 22 39.77 19.38 16.79
C PHE A 22 38.77 20.39 17.34
N GLY A 23 38.81 21.57 16.78
CA GLY A 23 37.93 22.67 17.12
C GLY A 23 36.46 22.26 16.97
N SER A 24 35.76 22.36 18.07
CA SER A 24 34.29 22.25 18.16
C SER A 24 33.68 23.40 17.38
N SER A 25 33.19 23.15 16.17
CA SER A 25 32.12 23.96 15.61
C SER A 25 30.85 23.61 16.43
N SER A 26 30.36 24.56 17.18
CA SER A 26 29.17 24.48 17.99
C SER A 26 27.95 24.24 17.09
N ASP A 27 27.60 22.96 16.83
CA ASP A 27 26.24 22.59 16.55
C ASP A 27 25.47 22.81 17.86
N GLY A 28 24.63 23.87 17.87
CA GLY A 28 23.80 24.20 19.03
C GLY A 28 23.02 22.97 19.44
N ASP A 29 23.04 22.69 20.73
CA ASP A 29 22.38 21.55 21.40
C ASP A 29 20.93 21.47 20.89
N LEU A 30 20.63 20.52 20.00
CA LEU A 30 19.31 20.37 19.40
C LEU A 30 18.34 19.93 20.48
N SER A 31 17.29 20.72 20.70
CA SER A 31 16.25 20.42 21.69
C SER A 31 15.50 19.11 21.40
N THR A 32 15.00 18.48 22.43
CA THR A 32 14.08 17.34 22.30
C THR A 32 12.64 17.83 22.18
N ARG A 33 11.87 17.28 21.24
CA ARG A 33 10.43 17.55 21.13
C ARG A 33 9.68 16.75 22.18
N THR A 34 9.08 17.43 23.14
CA THR A 34 8.25 16.83 24.20
C THR A 34 6.92 16.31 23.66
N ALA A 35 6.34 15.31 24.34
CA ALA A 35 5.04 14.76 23.98
C ALA A 35 3.93 15.82 24.06
N ALA A 36 3.14 15.98 23.01
CA ALA A 36 2.07 16.97 22.91
C ALA A 36 0.71 16.42 23.37
N VAL A 37 0.48 15.11 23.28
CA VAL A 37 -0.83 14.48 23.53
C VAL A 37 -0.80 13.35 24.57
N ALA A 38 0.33 13.16 25.26
CA ALA A 38 0.43 12.27 26.42
C ALA A 38 -0.60 12.65 27.51
N GLY A 39 -1.24 11.68 28.12
CA GLY A 39 -2.33 11.87 29.06
C GLY A 39 -3.69 12.25 28.47
N ARG A 40 -3.75 12.43 27.12
CA ARG A 40 -4.98 12.78 26.38
C ARG A 40 -5.33 11.75 25.31
N PHE A 41 -4.40 11.42 24.42
CA PHE A 41 -4.61 10.44 23.34
C PHE A 41 -4.18 9.04 23.76
N TYR A 42 -3.20 8.95 24.63
CA TYR A 42 -2.68 7.73 25.27
C TYR A 42 -2.24 8.05 26.71
N SER A 43 -1.97 7.03 27.51
CA SER A 43 -1.60 7.25 28.92
C SER A 43 -0.33 8.10 29.05
N GLY A 44 -0.35 9.09 29.95
CA GLY A 44 0.82 9.90 30.29
C GLY A 44 1.82 9.21 31.23
N GLU A 45 1.41 8.11 31.88
CA GLU A 45 2.25 7.37 32.82
C GLU A 45 2.98 6.21 32.12
N PRO A 46 4.31 6.10 32.23
CA PRO A 46 5.12 5.14 31.47
C PRO A 46 4.65 3.68 31.58
N GLN A 47 4.43 3.22 32.79
CA GLN A 47 4.01 1.82 33.03
C GLN A 47 2.59 1.55 32.54
N ALA A 48 1.67 2.52 32.72
CA ALA A 48 0.31 2.41 32.22
C ALA A 48 0.27 2.42 30.69
N LEU A 49 1.09 3.27 30.03
CA LEU A 49 1.19 3.33 28.58
C LEU A 49 1.73 2.02 28.02
N ARG A 50 2.80 1.46 28.61
CA ARG A 50 3.36 0.17 28.18
C ARG A 50 2.32 -0.95 28.28
N LYS A 51 1.57 -1.01 29.37
CA LYS A 51 0.48 -1.99 29.54
C LYS A 51 -0.65 -1.77 28.52
N GLN A 52 -1.03 -0.51 28.30
CA GLN A 52 -2.07 -0.16 27.33
C GLN A 52 -1.67 -0.60 25.91
N VAL A 53 -0.45 -0.31 25.48
CA VAL A 53 0.03 -0.69 24.15
C VAL A 53 0.19 -2.20 24.02
N ALA A 54 0.77 -2.87 25.03
CA ALA A 54 0.91 -4.33 25.03
C ALA A 54 -0.46 -5.01 24.91
N HIS A 55 -1.44 -4.60 25.70
CA HIS A 55 -2.80 -5.11 25.63
C HIS A 55 -3.46 -4.89 24.26
N LEU A 56 -3.30 -3.70 23.65
CA LEU A 56 -3.80 -3.43 22.32
C LEU A 56 -3.13 -4.33 21.25
N LEU A 57 -1.82 -4.59 21.36
CA LEU A 57 -1.09 -5.48 20.46
C LEU A 57 -1.54 -6.94 20.61
N GLU A 58 -1.88 -7.38 21.83
CA GLU A 58 -2.41 -8.73 22.09
C GLU A 58 -3.84 -8.89 21.55
N GLU A 59 -4.70 -7.89 21.78
CA GLU A 59 -6.10 -7.91 21.33
C GLU A 59 -6.27 -7.52 19.86
N GLY A 60 -5.26 -6.92 19.24
CA GLY A 60 -5.31 -6.50 17.86
C GLY A 60 -5.81 -7.63 16.97
N SER A 61 -7.10 -7.58 16.62
CA SER A 61 -7.73 -8.48 15.67
C SER A 61 -7.54 -7.92 14.27
N GLY A 62 -7.56 -8.73 13.29
CA GLY A 62 -7.41 -8.30 11.91
C GLY A 62 -6.85 -9.46 11.10
N LYS A 63 -6.85 -9.28 9.79
CA LYS A 63 -6.32 -10.30 8.90
C LYS A 63 -4.80 -10.37 9.08
N THR A 64 -4.28 -11.57 9.24
CA THR A 64 -2.84 -11.80 9.10
C THR A 64 -2.50 -11.69 7.61
N VAL A 65 -1.47 -10.89 7.31
CA VAL A 65 -0.97 -10.75 5.94
C VAL A 65 0.29 -11.59 5.79
N ALA A 66 0.42 -12.27 4.66
CA ALA A 66 1.63 -13.00 4.31
C ALA A 66 2.57 -12.07 3.55
N GLY A 67 3.85 -12.04 3.94
CA GLY A 67 4.91 -11.22 3.34
C GLY A 67 5.45 -10.15 4.28
N ASP A 68 6.58 -9.58 3.90
CA ASP A 68 7.32 -8.60 4.71
C ASP A 68 6.60 -7.24 4.68
N ILE A 69 6.15 -6.75 5.82
CA ILE A 69 5.55 -5.43 5.92
C ILE A 69 6.65 -4.37 5.79
N ARG A 70 6.62 -3.62 4.71
CA ARG A 70 7.53 -2.51 4.42
C ARG A 70 6.93 -1.15 4.76
N ALA A 71 5.61 -1.08 4.79
CA ALA A 71 4.93 0.13 5.23
C ALA A 71 3.52 -0.15 5.75
N LEU A 72 3.00 0.78 6.55
CA LEU A 72 1.63 0.77 7.05
C LEU A 72 0.95 2.12 6.78
N VAL A 73 -0.33 2.08 6.40
CA VAL A 73 -1.26 3.16 6.74
C VAL A 73 -1.76 2.85 8.14
N SER A 74 -1.65 3.81 9.06
CA SER A 74 -2.05 3.65 10.47
C SER A 74 -2.82 4.88 10.95
N PRO A 75 -3.92 4.73 11.69
CA PRO A 75 -4.70 5.83 12.20
C PRO A 75 -3.99 6.54 13.37
N HIS A 76 -4.42 7.78 13.68
CA HIS A 76 -3.80 8.61 14.70
C HIS A 76 -4.76 9.30 15.68
N ALA A 77 -5.99 8.83 15.78
CA ALA A 77 -6.88 9.25 16.86
C ALA A 77 -6.40 8.73 18.22
N GLY A 78 -7.04 9.18 19.31
CA GLY A 78 -6.73 8.65 20.64
C GLY A 78 -6.89 7.13 20.71
N TYR A 79 -6.02 6.47 21.48
CA TYR A 79 -5.92 5.00 21.55
C TYR A 79 -7.22 4.29 21.94
N ARG A 80 -8.09 4.99 22.71
CA ARG A 80 -9.44 4.49 23.02
C ARG A 80 -10.25 4.18 21.77
N TYR A 81 -10.05 4.94 20.68
CA TYR A 81 -10.84 4.84 19.46
C TYR A 81 -10.11 4.09 18.36
N SER A 82 -8.88 4.48 18.06
CA SER A 82 -8.13 3.94 16.90
C SER A 82 -7.05 2.93 17.29
N GLY A 83 -6.71 2.82 18.58
CA GLY A 83 -5.56 2.01 19.02
C GLY A 83 -5.63 0.55 18.64
N ILE A 84 -6.82 -0.06 18.68
CA ILE A 84 -7.00 -1.48 18.33
C ILE A 84 -6.75 -1.72 16.81
N VAL A 85 -7.13 -0.76 15.96
CA VAL A 85 -6.91 -0.83 14.51
C VAL A 85 -5.44 -0.60 14.18
N ALA A 86 -4.79 0.38 14.83
CA ALA A 86 -3.35 0.60 14.70
C ALA A 86 -2.56 -0.66 15.13
N ALA A 87 -2.90 -1.23 16.29
CA ALA A 87 -2.28 -2.43 16.84
C ALA A 87 -2.37 -3.64 15.90
N ALA A 88 -3.47 -3.81 15.16
CA ALA A 88 -3.64 -4.89 14.20
C ALA A 88 -2.53 -4.90 13.12
N GLY A 89 -2.04 -3.72 12.73
CA GLY A 89 -0.90 -3.57 11.83
C GLY A 89 0.44 -3.74 12.55
N TYR A 90 0.65 -2.99 13.62
CA TYR A 90 1.93 -2.97 14.33
C TYR A 90 2.36 -4.33 14.86
N ARG A 91 1.44 -5.18 15.32
CA ARG A 91 1.76 -6.52 15.82
C ARG A 91 2.39 -7.44 14.77
N GLN A 92 2.23 -7.14 13.48
CA GLN A 92 2.72 -7.93 12.37
C GLN A 92 4.03 -7.38 11.76
N VAL A 93 4.50 -6.22 12.24
CA VAL A 93 5.79 -5.66 11.82
C VAL A 93 6.91 -6.52 12.41
N GLU A 94 7.90 -6.86 11.60
CA GLU A 94 9.11 -7.59 12.05
C GLU A 94 9.97 -6.73 12.99
N ASP A 95 10.85 -7.34 13.77
CA ASP A 95 11.68 -6.66 14.76
C ASP A 95 13.08 -6.25 14.26
N ASP A 96 13.37 -6.51 12.99
CA ASP A 96 14.61 -6.14 12.29
C ASP A 96 14.63 -4.72 11.71
N VAL A 97 13.62 -3.90 12.05
CA VAL A 97 13.51 -2.50 11.63
C VAL A 97 14.39 -1.61 12.52
N ASP A 98 15.33 -0.88 11.91
CA ASP A 98 16.21 0.09 12.57
C ASP A 98 15.87 1.56 12.29
N ARG A 99 15.13 1.82 11.20
CA ARG A 99 14.66 3.16 10.80
C ARG A 99 13.18 3.18 10.50
N VAL A 100 12.48 4.20 11.00
CA VAL A 100 11.07 4.43 10.68
C VAL A 100 10.89 5.81 10.06
N ILE A 101 10.37 5.86 8.81
CA ILE A 101 9.97 7.09 8.15
C ILE A 101 8.49 7.33 8.48
N LEU A 102 8.21 8.40 9.22
CA LEU A 102 6.85 8.79 9.61
C LEU A 102 6.36 9.90 8.67
N LEU A 103 5.29 9.63 7.93
CA LEU A 103 4.60 10.58 7.07
C LEU A 103 3.24 10.90 7.69
N GLY A 104 2.88 12.16 7.85
CA GLY A 104 1.59 12.53 8.42
C GLY A 104 1.17 13.96 8.09
N PRO A 105 -0.11 14.30 8.35
CA PRO A 105 -0.62 15.65 8.16
C PRO A 105 -0.16 16.59 9.29
N SER A 106 -0.12 17.89 8.99
CA SER A 106 -0.08 18.95 10.00
C SER A 106 -1.50 19.46 10.25
N HIS A 107 -2.00 19.30 11.48
CA HIS A 107 -3.34 19.76 11.86
C HIS A 107 -3.36 21.18 12.38
N HIS A 108 -2.21 21.73 12.77
CA HIS A 108 -2.13 23.01 13.47
C HIS A 108 -1.50 24.14 12.66
N VAL A 109 -0.63 23.80 11.70
CA VAL A 109 0.11 24.78 10.90
C VAL A 109 -0.02 24.46 9.44
N HIS A 110 -0.41 25.48 8.65
CA HIS A 110 -0.42 25.34 7.19
C HIS A 110 1.00 25.32 6.63
N LEU A 111 1.33 24.28 5.87
CA LEU A 111 2.66 24.08 5.28
C LEU A 111 2.65 24.39 3.77
N LYS A 112 3.77 24.91 3.27
CA LYS A 112 4.05 25.03 1.84
C LYS A 112 5.02 23.92 1.43
N GLY A 113 4.54 22.67 1.35
CA GLY A 113 5.36 21.51 1.05
C GLY A 113 5.58 20.60 2.26
N ALA A 114 6.65 19.79 2.26
CA ALA A 114 6.99 18.92 3.36
C ALA A 114 7.80 19.62 4.45
N SER A 115 7.57 19.26 5.72
CA SER A 115 8.36 19.77 6.86
C SER A 115 9.05 18.63 7.59
N ILE A 116 10.33 18.80 7.91
CA ILE A 116 11.12 17.92 8.78
C ILE A 116 11.47 18.66 10.07
N ALA A 117 11.31 18.02 11.22
CA ALA A 117 11.65 18.59 12.52
C ALA A 117 13.16 18.93 12.64
N LYS A 118 13.46 20.04 13.35
CA LYS A 118 14.82 20.45 13.71
C LYS A 118 15.06 20.22 15.21
N VAL A 119 15.03 18.95 15.60
CA VAL A 119 15.23 18.49 16.98
C VAL A 119 16.17 17.27 16.99
N ALA A 120 16.71 16.90 18.15
CA ALA A 120 17.51 15.69 18.31
C ALA A 120 16.66 14.43 18.44
N ALA A 121 15.51 14.53 19.11
CA ALA A 121 14.66 13.39 19.40
C ALA A 121 13.19 13.81 19.58
N TYR A 122 12.29 12.82 19.50
CA TYR A 122 10.90 12.91 19.96
C TYR A 122 10.75 12.16 21.28
N GLU A 123 10.13 12.78 22.24
CA GLU A 123 9.88 12.20 23.56
C GLU A 123 8.47 11.65 23.66
N THR A 124 8.34 10.51 24.33
CA THR A 124 7.08 9.91 24.81
C THR A 124 7.26 9.52 26.28
N PRO A 125 6.20 9.16 26.99
CA PRO A 125 6.35 8.59 28.34
C PRO A 125 7.20 7.31 28.38
N LEU A 126 7.40 6.61 27.25
CA LEU A 126 8.25 5.41 27.16
C LEU A 126 9.73 5.71 26.92
N GLY A 127 10.10 6.98 26.76
CA GLY A 127 11.45 7.46 26.50
C GLY A 127 11.58 8.20 25.18
N SER A 128 12.80 8.67 24.90
CA SER A 128 13.10 9.43 23.69
C SER A 128 13.44 8.51 22.51
N VAL A 129 13.02 8.91 21.32
CA VAL A 129 13.36 8.28 20.04
C VAL A 129 14.17 9.27 19.22
N ALA A 130 15.43 8.93 18.93
CA ALA A 130 16.35 9.78 18.19
C ALA A 130 15.92 9.97 16.73
N LEU A 131 16.22 11.14 16.17
CA LEU A 131 16.10 11.35 14.73
C LEU A 131 17.23 10.63 14.00
N ASP A 132 16.87 10.06 12.83
CA ASP A 132 17.82 9.38 11.95
C ASP A 132 18.77 10.40 11.27
N PRO A 133 20.07 10.07 11.07
CA PRO A 133 21.01 10.93 10.32
C PRO A 133 20.50 11.32 8.92
N LEU A 134 19.64 10.52 8.29
CA LEU A 134 18.98 10.84 7.02
C LEU A 134 18.26 12.19 7.03
N VAL A 135 17.76 12.63 8.19
CA VAL A 135 17.12 13.94 8.37
C VAL A 135 18.04 15.07 7.89
N SER A 136 19.34 15.01 8.21
CA SER A 136 20.32 16.01 7.79
C SER A 136 20.53 16.03 6.27
N THR A 137 20.50 14.86 5.63
CA THR A 137 20.58 14.73 4.16
C THR A 137 19.32 15.28 3.49
N LEU A 138 18.15 14.92 3.97
CA LEU A 138 16.87 15.37 3.39
C LEU A 138 16.66 16.88 3.50
N LYS A 139 17.14 17.51 4.58
CA LYS A 139 17.08 18.97 4.76
C LYS A 139 17.84 19.77 3.68
N GLN A 140 18.75 19.15 2.95
CA GLN A 140 19.45 19.80 1.84
C GLN A 140 18.58 19.88 0.57
N SER A 141 17.52 19.08 0.48
CA SER A 141 16.58 19.15 -0.64
C SER A 141 15.58 20.30 -0.47
N PRO A 142 15.30 21.08 -1.53
CA PRO A 142 14.33 22.18 -1.49
C PRO A 142 12.89 21.74 -1.25
N LEU A 143 12.61 20.42 -1.25
CA LEU A 143 11.29 19.88 -0.94
C LEU A 143 10.96 19.98 0.55
N PHE A 144 11.98 20.08 1.42
CA PHE A 144 11.78 20.05 2.87
C PHE A 144 12.09 21.40 3.50
N HIS A 145 11.18 21.82 4.36
CA HIS A 145 11.33 23.01 5.17
C HIS A 145 11.38 22.64 6.65
N ALA A 146 12.16 23.35 7.45
CA ALA A 146 12.17 23.17 8.89
C ALA A 146 11.15 24.16 9.50
N THR A 147 9.95 23.70 9.76
CA THR A 147 8.88 24.48 10.41
C THR A 147 8.65 23.92 11.80
N GLU A 148 9.40 24.38 12.80
CA GLU A 148 9.39 23.85 14.16
C GLU A 148 7.99 23.90 14.79
N ASP A 149 7.27 25.00 14.61
CA ASP A 149 5.90 25.17 15.15
C ASP A 149 4.91 24.12 14.62
N ALA A 150 5.16 23.61 13.39
CA ALA A 150 4.31 22.57 12.83
C ALA A 150 4.45 21.23 13.58
N HIS A 151 5.66 20.91 14.05
CA HIS A 151 5.93 19.66 14.74
C HIS A 151 5.60 19.72 16.24
N ARG A 152 5.70 20.91 16.87
CA ARG A 152 5.64 21.08 18.32
C ARG A 152 4.36 20.53 18.94
N LYS A 153 3.19 20.80 18.36
CA LYS A 153 1.86 20.38 18.86
C LYS A 153 1.23 19.28 18.02
N GLU A 154 1.91 18.81 16.96
CA GLU A 154 1.34 17.84 16.05
C GLU A 154 1.35 16.43 16.66
N HIS A 155 0.21 15.77 16.58
CA HIS A 155 0.00 14.44 17.16
C HIS A 155 0.07 13.29 16.16
N SER A 156 -0.12 13.55 14.86
CA SER A 156 -0.23 12.50 13.84
C SER A 156 0.98 11.58 13.78
N LEU A 157 2.20 12.12 14.02
CA LEU A 157 3.44 11.34 14.04
C LEU A 157 3.71 10.77 15.45
N GLU A 158 3.38 11.55 16.51
CA GLU A 158 3.66 11.19 17.90
C GLU A 158 2.93 9.93 18.35
N VAL A 159 1.64 9.79 18.01
CA VAL A 159 0.82 8.65 18.46
C VAL A 159 1.26 7.32 17.88
N GLN A 160 2.10 7.32 16.84
CA GLN A 160 2.69 6.11 16.26
C GLN A 160 3.84 5.57 17.14
N LEU A 161 4.55 6.47 17.86
CA LEU A 161 5.78 6.12 18.56
C LEU A 161 5.61 5.08 19.66
N PRO A 162 4.60 5.15 20.57
CA PRO A 162 4.48 4.15 21.62
C PRO A 162 4.29 2.72 21.11
N PHE A 163 3.58 2.52 19.97
CA PHE A 163 3.48 1.20 19.35
C PHE A 163 4.83 0.71 18.85
N LEU A 164 5.59 1.59 18.18
CA LEU A 164 6.92 1.28 17.66
C LEU A 164 7.91 0.99 18.81
N GLN A 165 7.88 1.79 19.89
CA GLN A 165 8.75 1.59 21.06
C GLN A 165 8.50 0.26 21.79
N VAL A 166 7.26 -0.23 21.81
CA VAL A 166 6.94 -1.53 22.40
C VAL A 166 7.28 -2.68 21.45
N ARG A 167 7.11 -2.47 20.13
CA ARG A 167 7.26 -3.53 19.13
C ARG A 167 8.71 -3.72 18.68
N LEU A 168 9.47 -2.63 18.44
CA LEU A 168 10.79 -2.67 17.78
C LEU A 168 11.96 -2.56 18.77
N GLY A 169 11.77 -1.96 19.95
CA GLY A 169 12.88 -1.67 20.86
C GLY A 169 13.69 -0.44 20.44
N THR A 170 14.88 -0.62 19.85
CA THR A 170 15.77 0.49 19.44
C THR A 170 15.66 0.77 17.96
N PHE A 171 15.27 1.99 17.60
CA PHE A 171 15.14 2.47 16.22
C PHE A 171 15.30 3.99 16.17
N THR A 172 15.48 4.52 14.97
CA THR A 172 15.51 5.96 14.69
C THR A 172 14.33 6.40 13.84
N ILE A 173 13.99 7.69 13.85
CA ILE A 173 12.86 8.22 13.10
C ILE A 173 13.22 9.32 12.11
N VAL A 174 12.50 9.36 11.00
CA VAL A 174 12.49 10.47 10.04
C VAL A 174 11.07 11.06 10.03
N PRO A 175 10.77 12.05 10.89
CA PRO A 175 9.42 12.62 11.01
C PRO A 175 9.17 13.67 9.93
N ILE A 176 8.19 13.43 9.05
CA ILE A 176 7.85 14.28 7.91
C ILE A 176 6.37 14.63 7.93
N LEU A 177 6.05 15.92 7.95
CA LEU A 177 4.70 16.44 7.72
C LEU A 177 4.55 16.79 6.24
N THR A 178 3.46 16.34 5.60
CA THR A 178 3.35 16.23 4.13
C THR A 178 2.35 17.17 3.46
N ASN A 179 1.68 18.06 4.20
CA ASN A 179 0.65 18.95 3.65
C ASN A 179 1.18 19.80 2.50
N ASN A 180 0.45 19.81 1.38
CA ASN A 180 0.80 20.51 0.14
C ASN A 180 2.17 20.11 -0.47
N ALA A 181 2.77 19.00 -0.03
CA ALA A 181 3.91 18.42 -0.72
C ALA A 181 3.44 17.67 -1.98
N ASP A 182 4.25 17.65 -3.02
CA ASP A 182 4.03 16.81 -4.19
C ASP A 182 4.33 15.34 -3.81
N PRO A 183 3.34 14.45 -3.74
CA PRO A 183 3.56 13.08 -3.26
C PRO A 183 4.51 12.27 -4.15
N ALA A 184 4.51 12.52 -5.47
CA ALA A 184 5.37 11.80 -6.39
C ALA A 184 6.85 12.21 -6.24
N LYS A 185 7.10 13.53 -6.09
CA LYS A 185 8.45 14.05 -5.84
C LYS A 185 8.97 13.60 -4.48
N LEU A 186 8.11 13.64 -3.45
CA LEU A 186 8.50 13.19 -2.11
C LEU A 186 8.85 11.70 -2.11
N ALA A 187 8.06 10.86 -2.75
CA ALA A 187 8.33 9.44 -2.91
C ALA A 187 9.64 9.17 -3.67
N ALA A 188 9.89 9.89 -4.76
CA ALA A 188 11.13 9.77 -5.54
C ALA A 188 12.37 10.14 -4.71
N THR A 189 12.26 11.20 -3.89
CA THR A 189 13.34 11.63 -2.99
C THR A 189 13.61 10.63 -1.86
N LEU A 190 12.58 10.02 -1.29
CA LEU A 190 12.72 9.03 -0.22
C LEU A 190 13.19 7.66 -0.73
N SER A 191 12.82 7.28 -1.95
CA SER A 191 13.06 5.94 -2.48
C SER A 191 14.51 5.43 -2.39
N PRO A 192 15.57 6.22 -2.68
CA PRO A 192 16.96 5.76 -2.55
C PRO A 192 17.37 5.40 -1.13
N HIS A 193 16.67 5.92 -0.12
CA HIS A 193 16.99 5.76 1.30
C HIS A 193 16.18 4.65 1.99
N VAL A 194 15.30 3.98 1.26
CA VAL A 194 14.46 2.88 1.78
C VAL A 194 15.10 1.54 1.45
N ASN A 195 15.53 0.83 2.49
CA ASN A 195 16.12 -0.50 2.46
C ASN A 195 15.24 -1.51 3.21
N GLU A 196 15.74 -2.73 3.43
CA GLU A 196 15.02 -3.81 4.11
C GLU A 196 14.78 -3.53 5.60
N ALA A 197 15.65 -2.80 6.27
CA ALA A 197 15.51 -2.40 7.67
C ALA A 197 14.70 -1.10 7.86
N THR A 198 14.04 -0.58 6.80
CA THR A 198 13.27 0.66 6.84
C THR A 198 11.76 0.36 6.81
N LEU A 199 11.04 0.79 7.84
CA LEU A 199 9.58 0.81 7.89
C LEU A 199 9.06 2.21 7.56
N ILE A 200 7.96 2.30 6.79
CA ILE A 200 7.30 3.56 6.50
C ILE A 200 5.90 3.56 7.09
N ILE A 201 5.55 4.61 7.81
CA ILE A 201 4.21 4.80 8.36
C ILE A 201 3.57 6.01 7.69
N ALA A 202 2.49 5.81 6.95
CA ALA A 202 1.60 6.87 6.51
C ALA A 202 0.47 7.00 7.52
N SER A 203 0.57 8.04 8.34
CA SER A 203 -0.36 8.29 9.43
C SER A 203 -1.61 9.01 8.91
N SER A 204 -2.77 8.37 8.99
CA SER A 204 -4.04 8.90 8.49
C SER A 204 -5.25 8.25 9.10
N ASP A 205 -6.19 9.07 9.60
CA ASP A 205 -7.57 8.67 9.77
C ASP A 205 -8.31 8.80 8.44
N LEU A 206 -9.47 8.14 8.29
CA LEU A 206 -10.29 8.17 7.08
C LEU A 206 -11.36 9.28 7.16
N SER A 207 -12.64 8.97 6.87
CA SER A 207 -13.71 9.97 6.90
C SER A 207 -13.96 10.53 8.31
N HIS A 208 -14.45 11.78 8.39
CA HIS A 208 -14.66 12.46 9.64
C HIS A 208 -16.09 12.96 9.79
N TYR A 209 -16.70 12.67 10.93
CA TYR A 209 -17.94 13.27 11.42
C TYR A 209 -19.19 13.01 10.55
N HIS A 210 -19.20 11.94 9.76
CA HIS A 210 -20.38 11.44 9.06
C HIS A 210 -21.20 10.49 9.94
N PRO A 211 -22.51 10.33 9.68
CA PRO A 211 -23.27 9.22 10.22
C PRO A 211 -22.66 7.87 9.89
N TYR A 212 -22.78 6.89 10.78
CA TYR A 212 -22.11 5.57 10.68
C TYR A 212 -22.19 4.93 9.28
N THR A 213 -23.37 4.83 8.70
CA THR A 213 -23.57 4.17 7.40
C THR A 213 -22.88 4.90 6.26
N GLU A 214 -22.91 6.23 6.27
CA GLU A 214 -22.25 7.08 5.27
C GLU A 214 -20.73 6.96 5.41
N ALA A 215 -20.20 7.06 6.64
CA ALA A 215 -18.78 6.88 6.91
C ALA A 215 -18.27 5.53 6.40
N VAL A 216 -18.97 4.42 6.69
CA VAL A 216 -18.62 3.08 6.19
C VAL A 216 -18.55 3.04 4.66
N SER A 217 -19.46 3.72 3.97
CA SER A 217 -19.46 3.77 2.49
C SER A 217 -18.24 4.54 1.96
N LEU A 218 -17.98 5.73 2.51
CA LEU A 218 -16.84 6.58 2.12
C LEU A 218 -15.50 5.88 2.41
N ASP A 219 -15.38 5.28 3.57
CA ASP A 219 -14.15 4.60 4.02
C ASP A 219 -13.85 3.38 3.17
N ARG A 220 -14.88 2.57 2.83
CA ARG A 220 -14.71 1.42 1.93
C ARG A 220 -14.22 1.82 0.55
N GLN A 221 -14.71 2.94 0.01
CA GLN A 221 -14.22 3.47 -1.27
C GLN A 221 -12.74 3.87 -1.17
N CYS A 222 -12.36 4.57 -0.10
CA CYS A 222 -10.98 4.97 0.15
C CYS A 222 -10.05 3.75 0.34
N ILE A 223 -10.44 2.80 1.17
CA ILE A 223 -9.70 1.55 1.40
C ILE A 223 -9.52 0.78 0.09
N ARG A 224 -10.58 0.68 -0.72
CA ARG A 224 -10.49 0.05 -2.05
C ARG A 224 -9.49 0.78 -2.93
N ALA A 225 -9.55 2.11 -3.02
CA ALA A 225 -8.62 2.89 -3.82
C ALA A 225 -7.15 2.67 -3.39
N ILE A 226 -6.89 2.63 -2.07
CA ILE A 226 -5.53 2.35 -1.54
C ILE A 226 -5.11 0.92 -1.89
N THR A 227 -5.94 -0.08 -1.63
CA THR A 227 -5.59 -1.50 -1.80
C THR A 227 -5.49 -1.92 -3.27
N THR A 228 -6.14 -1.21 -4.18
CA THR A 228 -6.01 -1.40 -5.64
C THR A 228 -4.97 -0.47 -6.28
N MET A 229 -4.26 0.34 -5.46
CA MET A 229 -3.25 1.30 -5.93
C MET A 229 -3.82 2.37 -6.88
N ASP A 230 -5.08 2.74 -6.73
CA ASP A 230 -5.75 3.80 -7.49
C ASP A 230 -5.44 5.18 -6.88
N LEU A 231 -4.42 5.85 -7.40
CA LEU A 231 -4.02 7.19 -6.95
C LEU A 231 -5.13 8.24 -7.18
N SER A 232 -5.93 8.08 -8.24
CA SER A 232 -6.99 9.03 -8.56
C SER A 232 -8.14 8.91 -7.58
N GLY A 233 -8.51 7.69 -7.22
CA GLY A 233 -9.51 7.43 -6.18
C GLY A 233 -9.08 7.97 -4.82
N VAL A 234 -7.80 7.81 -4.44
CA VAL A 234 -7.30 8.34 -3.15
C VAL A 234 -7.33 9.87 -3.12
N LYS A 235 -7.11 10.58 -4.24
CA LYS A 235 -7.23 12.05 -4.29
C LYS A 235 -8.62 12.54 -3.88
N THR A 236 -9.65 11.76 -4.08
CA THR A 236 -11.04 12.09 -3.71
C THR A 236 -11.43 11.65 -2.30
N CYS A 237 -10.59 10.90 -1.61
CA CYS A 237 -10.81 10.46 -0.23
C CYS A 237 -10.90 11.64 0.74
N GLN A 238 -11.67 11.46 1.80
CA GLN A 238 -11.75 12.41 2.93
C GLN A 238 -10.72 12.12 4.03
N ALA A 239 -9.66 11.36 3.73
CA ALA A 239 -8.59 11.04 4.67
C ALA A 239 -7.77 12.28 5.03
N CYS A 240 -7.47 12.50 6.33
CA CYS A 240 -6.68 13.65 6.80
C CYS A 240 -5.21 13.57 6.37
N GLY A 241 -4.63 12.37 6.32
CA GLY A 241 -3.26 12.10 5.86
C GLY A 241 -3.16 11.72 4.37
N LYS A 242 -4.05 12.23 3.53
CA LYS A 242 -4.12 11.86 2.11
C LYS A 242 -2.81 12.01 1.37
N GLU A 243 -2.05 13.09 1.59
CA GLU A 243 -0.76 13.32 0.97
C GLU A 243 0.29 12.30 1.45
N ALA A 244 0.25 11.91 2.72
CA ALA A 244 1.11 10.85 3.26
C ALA A 244 0.80 9.49 2.61
N VAL A 245 -0.49 9.15 2.48
CA VAL A 245 -0.94 7.92 1.81
C VAL A 245 -0.55 7.93 0.33
N LEU A 246 -0.76 9.03 -0.39
CA LEU A 246 -0.35 9.15 -1.80
C LEU A 246 1.16 9.04 -1.97
N THR A 247 1.95 9.64 -1.06
CA THR A 247 3.41 9.49 -1.06
C THR A 247 3.82 8.04 -0.87
N LEU A 248 3.22 7.36 0.09
CA LEU A 248 3.45 5.92 0.30
C LEU A 248 3.06 5.10 -0.93
N MET A 249 1.93 5.39 -1.58
CA MET A 249 1.50 4.67 -2.78
C MET A 249 2.44 4.90 -3.97
N HIS A 250 2.94 6.13 -4.18
CA HIS A 250 3.96 6.39 -5.19
C HIS A 250 5.25 5.62 -4.89
N LEU A 251 5.70 5.60 -3.64
CA LEU A 251 6.86 4.86 -3.21
C LEU A 251 6.66 3.34 -3.38
N ALA A 252 5.48 2.83 -3.03
CA ALA A 252 5.11 1.44 -3.22
C ALA A 252 5.14 1.04 -4.70
N ARG A 253 4.74 1.93 -5.62
CA ARG A 253 4.88 1.69 -7.06
C ARG A 253 6.36 1.60 -7.49
N ILE A 254 7.20 2.52 -7.00
CA ILE A 254 8.65 2.49 -7.30
C ILE A 254 9.29 1.19 -6.77
N LYS A 255 8.93 0.79 -5.54
CA LYS A 255 9.47 -0.41 -4.88
C LYS A 255 8.72 -1.70 -5.24
N GLY A 256 7.55 -1.56 -5.89
CA GLY A 256 6.65 -2.63 -6.28
C GLY A 256 6.03 -3.38 -5.13
N TRP A 257 5.65 -2.67 -4.10
CA TRP A 257 4.89 -3.21 -2.98
C TRP A 257 3.41 -3.31 -3.31
N ASN A 258 2.72 -4.25 -2.67
CA ASN A 258 1.28 -4.45 -2.79
C ASN A 258 0.59 -4.09 -1.49
N ALA A 259 -0.56 -3.42 -1.58
CA ALA A 259 -1.35 -3.03 -0.42
C ALA A 259 -2.37 -4.12 -0.03
N ARG A 260 -2.55 -4.34 1.29
CA ARG A 260 -3.54 -5.27 1.87
C ARG A 260 -4.19 -4.65 3.10
N LEU A 261 -5.51 -4.69 3.15
CA LEU A 261 -6.26 -4.30 4.34
C LEU A 261 -6.04 -5.33 5.45
N ILE A 262 -5.61 -4.86 6.62
CA ILE A 262 -5.49 -5.65 7.84
C ILE A 262 -6.77 -5.53 8.66
N ASP A 263 -7.16 -4.31 9.05
CA ASP A 263 -8.37 -4.04 9.85
C ASP A 263 -8.99 -2.70 9.48
N TYR A 264 -10.29 -2.59 9.69
CA TYR A 264 -11.07 -1.36 9.56
C TYR A 264 -12.15 -1.32 10.64
N LYS A 265 -12.23 -0.21 11.35
CA LYS A 265 -13.31 0.16 12.26
C LYS A 265 -13.57 1.66 12.17
N ASN A 266 -14.67 2.11 12.74
CA ASN A 266 -14.87 3.53 13.00
C ASN A 266 -15.08 3.77 14.51
N SER A 267 -15.14 5.03 14.92
CA SER A 267 -15.30 5.37 16.34
C SER A 267 -16.60 4.85 16.96
N GLY A 268 -17.65 4.60 16.17
CA GLY A 268 -18.88 3.95 16.60
C GLY A 268 -18.67 2.48 17.01
N ASP A 269 -17.74 1.78 16.35
CA ASP A 269 -17.37 0.39 16.67
C ASP A 269 -16.51 0.29 17.94
N THR A 270 -15.80 1.38 18.32
CA THR A 270 -14.78 1.36 19.37
C THR A 270 -15.15 2.15 20.63
N GLY A 271 -16.37 2.64 20.73
CA GLY A 271 -16.91 3.26 21.95
C GLY A 271 -17.37 4.70 21.81
N GLY A 272 -17.57 5.19 20.58
CA GLY A 272 -18.26 6.45 20.26
C GLY A 272 -19.76 6.25 19.98
N GLY A 273 -20.47 7.36 19.76
CA GLY A 273 -21.83 7.33 19.20
C GLY A 273 -21.79 7.14 17.67
N ASN A 274 -22.97 6.82 17.08
CA ASN A 274 -23.08 6.52 15.64
C ASN A 274 -23.46 7.74 14.77
N ASP A 275 -23.77 8.89 15.39
CA ASP A 275 -24.23 10.05 14.64
C ASP A 275 -23.12 10.78 13.90
N ARG A 276 -21.92 10.75 14.48
CA ARG A 276 -20.72 11.43 13.93
C ARG A 276 -19.48 10.57 14.22
N VAL A 277 -19.11 9.72 13.28
CA VAL A 277 -17.96 8.80 13.44
C VAL A 277 -16.74 9.26 12.67
N VAL A 278 -15.57 8.73 13.05
CA VAL A 278 -14.29 8.85 12.34
C VAL A 278 -13.84 7.46 11.94
N GLY A 279 -13.44 7.28 10.69
CA GLY A 279 -12.99 6.00 10.17
C GLY A 279 -11.50 5.73 10.41
N TYR A 280 -11.14 4.49 10.68
CA TYR A 280 -9.78 4.03 10.98
C TYR A 280 -9.45 2.79 10.18
N ALA A 281 -8.33 2.78 9.47
CA ALA A 281 -7.85 1.60 8.77
C ALA A 281 -6.38 1.32 9.07
N SER A 282 -6.05 0.04 9.16
CA SER A 282 -4.68 -0.47 9.10
C SER A 282 -4.49 -1.20 7.79
N ILE A 283 -3.57 -0.69 6.94
CA ILE A 283 -3.31 -1.24 5.61
C ILE A 283 -1.81 -1.48 5.48
N ALA A 284 -1.40 -2.74 5.25
CA ALA A 284 -0.01 -3.10 5.02
C ALA A 284 0.37 -2.92 3.55
N PHE A 285 1.61 -2.48 3.33
CA PHE A 285 2.28 -2.54 2.05
C PHE A 285 3.40 -3.57 2.15
N LEU A 286 3.28 -4.62 1.34
CA LEU A 286 4.11 -5.81 1.42
C LEU A 286 5.19 -5.78 0.34
N GLY A 287 6.43 -6.01 0.75
CA GLY A 287 7.60 -6.20 -0.10
C GLY A 287 8.14 -7.62 0.03
N GLY A 288 9.27 -7.92 -0.66
CA GLY A 288 9.99 -9.17 -0.48
C GLY A 288 9.61 -10.32 -1.42
N LYS A 289 9.92 -11.54 -1.03
CA LYS A 289 9.92 -12.77 -1.85
C LYS A 289 8.62 -13.08 -2.59
N GLU A 290 7.45 -12.62 -2.11
CA GLU A 290 6.19 -12.76 -2.86
C GLU A 290 6.21 -11.98 -4.19
N ARG A 291 6.91 -10.86 -4.27
CA ARG A 291 7.06 -10.12 -5.53
C ARG A 291 7.92 -10.88 -6.52
N GLN A 292 9.04 -11.46 -6.06
CA GLN A 292 9.91 -12.24 -6.95
C GLN A 292 9.18 -13.49 -7.43
N ALA A 293 8.47 -14.21 -6.55
CA ALA A 293 7.64 -15.36 -6.90
C ALA A 293 6.34 -14.98 -7.67
N ARG A 294 5.88 -13.71 -7.60
CA ARG A 294 4.70 -13.22 -8.32
C ARG A 294 5.08 -12.47 -9.60
N MET A 295 6.26 -11.83 -9.67
CA MET A 295 6.88 -11.39 -10.93
C MET A 295 7.35 -12.58 -11.76
N GLU A 296 7.81 -13.65 -11.11
CA GLU A 296 8.05 -14.95 -11.73
C GLU A 296 6.74 -15.68 -12.11
N ARG A 297 5.62 -15.33 -11.48
CA ARG A 297 4.27 -15.85 -11.69
C ARG A 297 3.27 -14.82 -12.24
N ASN A 298 3.68 -13.91 -13.17
CA ASN A 298 2.69 -13.29 -14.05
C ASN A 298 2.09 -11.90 -13.71
N ASP A 299 2.69 -11.02 -12.96
CA ASP A 299 2.18 -9.64 -12.88
C ASP A 299 2.70 -8.80 -14.05
N LEU A 300 1.76 -8.39 -14.91
CA LEU A 300 2.00 -7.45 -15.99
C LEU A 300 2.37 -6.07 -15.42
N SER A 301 3.47 -5.49 -15.90
CA SER A 301 3.86 -4.12 -15.57
C SER A 301 2.80 -3.11 -16.05
N TYR A 302 2.86 -1.88 -15.56
CA TYR A 302 1.99 -0.82 -16.08
C TYR A 302 2.17 -0.61 -17.58
N GLU A 303 3.40 -0.68 -18.08
CA GLU A 303 3.75 -0.54 -19.49
C GLU A 303 3.19 -1.69 -20.33
N ASP A 304 3.22 -2.91 -19.81
CA ASP A 304 2.59 -4.07 -20.44
C ASP A 304 1.07 -3.87 -20.55
N LYS A 305 0.40 -3.45 -19.47
CA LYS A 305 -1.04 -3.17 -19.48
C LYS A 305 -1.45 -2.10 -20.50
N VAL A 306 -0.67 -1.01 -20.58
CA VAL A 306 -0.87 0.03 -21.61
C VAL A 306 -0.66 -0.51 -23.00
N SER A 307 0.35 -1.37 -23.19
CA SER A 307 0.64 -2.02 -24.49
C SER A 307 -0.49 -2.95 -24.93
N LEU A 308 -1.06 -3.72 -23.99
CA LEU A 308 -2.20 -4.59 -24.26
C LEU A 308 -3.48 -3.82 -24.64
N LEU A 309 -3.77 -2.70 -23.97
CA LEU A 309 -4.91 -1.83 -24.32
C LEU A 309 -4.70 -1.20 -25.71
N LYS A 310 -3.48 -0.79 -26.07
CA LYS A 310 -3.15 -0.29 -27.41
C LYS A 310 -3.29 -1.38 -28.47
N LEU A 311 -2.85 -2.60 -28.16
CA LEU A 311 -3.01 -3.76 -29.03
C LEU A 311 -4.49 -4.02 -29.32
N ALA A 312 -5.33 -4.13 -28.27
CA ALA A 312 -6.76 -4.36 -28.41
C ALA A 312 -7.44 -3.27 -29.27
N ARG A 313 -7.17 -1.99 -28.99
CA ARG A 313 -7.73 -0.87 -29.77
C ARG A 313 -7.27 -0.90 -31.22
N SER A 314 -5.98 -1.08 -31.48
CA SER A 314 -5.45 -1.12 -32.86
C SER A 314 -5.96 -2.33 -33.65
N ALA A 315 -6.23 -3.46 -33.01
CA ALA A 315 -6.83 -4.63 -33.65
C ALA A 315 -8.27 -4.34 -34.13
N ILE A 316 -9.07 -3.66 -33.31
CA ILE A 316 -10.42 -3.22 -33.67
C ILE A 316 -10.34 -2.18 -34.81
N GLU A 317 -9.48 -1.17 -34.70
CA GLU A 317 -9.27 -0.13 -35.73
C GLU A 317 -8.86 -0.73 -37.09
N SER A 318 -7.97 -1.69 -37.08
CA SER A 318 -7.53 -2.39 -38.31
C SER A 318 -8.69 -3.13 -38.97
N LYS A 319 -9.55 -3.78 -38.18
CA LYS A 319 -10.73 -4.51 -38.70
C LYS A 319 -11.81 -3.59 -39.24
N LEU A 320 -11.93 -2.37 -38.72
CA LEU A 320 -12.83 -1.34 -39.23
C LEU A 320 -12.41 -0.73 -40.57
N GLY A 321 -11.23 -1.11 -41.09
CA GLY A 321 -10.73 -0.59 -42.36
C GLY A 321 -10.23 0.86 -42.29
N THR A 322 -9.83 1.34 -41.11
CA THR A 322 -9.31 2.70 -40.90
C THR A 322 -7.92 2.94 -41.51
N GLY A 323 -7.32 1.93 -42.12
CA GLY A 323 -5.95 1.96 -42.65
C GLY A 323 -4.87 1.85 -41.58
N ARG A 324 -5.22 1.73 -40.30
CA ARG A 324 -4.27 1.53 -39.20
C ARG A 324 -3.89 0.08 -39.09
N GLN A 325 -2.58 -0.14 -38.87
CA GLN A 325 -2.06 -1.49 -38.62
C GLN A 325 -2.16 -1.84 -37.14
N VAL A 326 -2.25 -3.14 -36.85
CA VAL A 326 -2.20 -3.67 -35.46
C VAL A 326 -0.87 -3.30 -34.82
N ILE A 327 -0.93 -2.70 -33.63
CA ILE A 327 0.25 -2.26 -32.87
C ILE A 327 0.61 -3.35 -31.85
N ARG A 328 1.56 -4.19 -32.18
CA ARG A 328 2.16 -5.15 -31.23
C ARG A 328 3.43 -4.54 -30.60
N PRO A 329 3.72 -4.83 -29.31
CA PRO A 329 4.97 -4.40 -28.69
C PRO A 329 6.18 -5.00 -29.43
N LYS A 330 7.21 -4.15 -29.71
CA LYS A 330 8.41 -4.59 -30.45
C LYS A 330 9.28 -5.59 -29.68
N SER A 331 9.32 -5.45 -28.36
CA SER A 331 10.05 -6.33 -27.44
C SER A 331 9.12 -6.70 -26.29
N PRO A 332 8.21 -7.67 -26.50
CA PRO A 332 7.25 -8.04 -25.48
C PRO A 332 7.94 -8.68 -24.27
N ALA A 333 7.49 -8.33 -23.06
CA ALA A 333 7.91 -9.01 -21.85
C ALA A 333 7.54 -10.51 -21.92
N PRO A 334 8.30 -11.41 -21.29
CA PRO A 334 8.02 -12.86 -21.30
C PRO A 334 6.57 -13.19 -20.90
N ALA A 335 6.02 -12.49 -19.92
CA ALA A 335 4.64 -12.67 -19.45
C ALA A 335 3.57 -12.42 -20.53
N LEU A 336 3.86 -11.61 -21.57
CA LEU A 336 2.97 -11.36 -22.70
C LEU A 336 2.98 -12.49 -23.74
N LEU A 337 4.00 -13.32 -23.71
CA LEU A 337 4.18 -14.47 -24.60
C LEU A 337 3.72 -15.79 -23.98
N GLU A 338 3.30 -15.78 -22.72
CA GLU A 338 2.74 -16.95 -22.06
C GLU A 338 1.32 -17.25 -22.55
N ASP A 339 0.97 -18.52 -22.59
CA ASP A 339 -0.40 -18.94 -22.86
C ASP A 339 -1.30 -18.57 -21.67
N ARG A 340 -2.34 -17.77 -21.96
CA ARG A 340 -3.25 -17.21 -20.95
C ARG A 340 -4.68 -17.13 -21.46
N GLY A 341 -5.61 -17.39 -20.55
CA GLY A 341 -7.00 -16.96 -20.74
C GLY A 341 -7.14 -15.45 -20.58
N CYS A 342 -7.99 -14.84 -21.39
CA CYS A 342 -8.32 -13.42 -21.24
C CYS A 342 -9.76 -13.12 -21.71
N PHE A 343 -10.31 -12.02 -21.22
CA PHE A 343 -11.56 -11.42 -21.73
C PHE A 343 -11.28 -9.98 -22.17
N VAL A 344 -11.87 -9.60 -23.29
CA VAL A 344 -11.91 -8.20 -23.73
C VAL A 344 -13.35 -7.73 -23.63
N THR A 345 -13.58 -6.68 -22.86
CA THR A 345 -14.89 -6.07 -22.63
C THR A 345 -14.90 -4.66 -23.17
N LEU A 346 -15.94 -4.33 -23.93
CA LEU A 346 -16.18 -3.02 -24.50
C LEU A 346 -17.35 -2.36 -23.77
N HIS A 347 -17.16 -1.12 -23.33
CA HIS A 347 -18.21 -0.30 -22.70
C HIS A 347 -18.46 0.97 -23.51
N LYS A 348 -19.73 1.35 -23.65
CA LYS A 348 -20.14 2.64 -24.23
C LYS A 348 -20.96 3.39 -23.19
N ASN A 349 -20.50 4.58 -22.78
CA ASN A 349 -21.15 5.36 -21.73
C ASN A 349 -21.40 4.55 -20.44
N GLY A 350 -20.42 3.73 -20.03
CA GLY A 350 -20.49 2.88 -18.84
C GLY A 350 -21.39 1.64 -18.96
N ARG A 351 -21.99 1.38 -20.15
CA ARG A 351 -22.83 0.20 -20.40
C ARG A 351 -22.07 -0.83 -21.24
N LEU A 352 -22.30 -2.10 -20.96
CA LEU A 352 -21.72 -3.20 -21.74
C LEU A 352 -22.12 -3.07 -23.22
N ARG A 353 -21.14 -3.16 -24.13
CA ARG A 353 -21.30 -3.11 -25.58
C ARG A 353 -20.75 -4.34 -26.31
N GLY A 354 -19.90 -5.11 -25.67
CA GLY A 354 -19.36 -6.40 -26.15
C GLY A 354 -18.44 -7.01 -25.12
N CYS A 355 -18.41 -8.35 -25.02
CA CYS A 355 -17.50 -9.06 -24.13
C CYS A 355 -17.29 -10.48 -24.61
N ILE A 356 -16.08 -10.78 -25.08
CA ILE A 356 -15.66 -12.12 -25.52
C ILE A 356 -14.31 -12.47 -24.90
N GLY A 357 -14.11 -13.73 -24.58
CA GLY A 357 -12.86 -14.24 -24.03
C GLY A 357 -12.80 -15.76 -23.99
N SER A 358 -11.65 -16.25 -23.58
CA SER A 358 -11.39 -17.66 -23.28
C SER A 358 -10.87 -17.82 -21.87
N ILE A 359 -11.25 -18.91 -21.22
CA ILE A 359 -10.79 -19.24 -19.87
C ILE A 359 -9.52 -20.09 -19.96
N GLU A 360 -9.53 -21.02 -20.90
CA GLU A 360 -8.39 -21.95 -21.10
C GLU A 360 -7.24 -21.22 -21.78
N PRO A 361 -5.99 -21.44 -21.33
CA PRO A 361 -4.80 -20.80 -21.89
C PRO A 361 -4.35 -21.55 -23.15
N VAL A 362 -5.02 -21.28 -24.28
CA VAL A 362 -4.79 -21.99 -25.57
C VAL A 362 -3.92 -21.20 -26.54
N SER A 363 -3.61 -19.94 -26.24
CA SER A 363 -2.76 -19.08 -27.05
C SER A 363 -2.03 -18.05 -26.17
N THR A 364 -0.98 -17.42 -26.72
CA THR A 364 -0.26 -16.37 -26.01
C THR A 364 -1.17 -15.22 -25.65
N LEU A 365 -0.90 -14.52 -24.55
CA LEU A 365 -1.72 -13.39 -24.08
C LEU A 365 -1.90 -12.32 -25.17
N LEU A 366 -0.85 -12.01 -25.95
CA LEU A 366 -0.96 -11.07 -27.08
C LEU A 366 -1.96 -11.55 -28.13
N THR A 367 -1.89 -12.82 -28.52
CA THR A 367 -2.82 -13.41 -29.48
C THR A 367 -4.24 -13.47 -28.95
N CYS A 368 -4.40 -13.91 -27.69
CA CYS A 368 -5.68 -13.95 -26.98
C CYS A 368 -6.38 -12.58 -27.00
N ILE A 369 -5.68 -11.51 -26.64
CA ILE A 369 -6.23 -10.15 -26.60
C ILE A 369 -6.57 -9.63 -27.99
N GLU A 370 -5.70 -9.82 -28.97
CA GLU A 370 -5.94 -9.38 -30.34
C GLU A 370 -7.19 -10.01 -30.94
N GLU A 371 -7.34 -11.34 -30.81
CA GLU A 371 -8.48 -12.09 -31.34
C GLU A 371 -9.78 -11.75 -30.60
N HIS A 372 -9.73 -11.66 -29.25
CA HIS A 372 -10.93 -11.39 -28.45
C HIS A 372 -11.35 -9.92 -28.53
N ALA A 373 -10.45 -8.98 -28.77
CA ALA A 373 -10.81 -7.58 -29.04
C ALA A 373 -11.67 -7.47 -30.33
N VAL A 374 -11.24 -8.13 -31.39
CA VAL A 374 -11.99 -8.20 -32.65
C VAL A 374 -13.33 -8.94 -32.43
N SER A 375 -13.32 -10.05 -31.71
CA SER A 375 -14.51 -10.84 -31.46
C SER A 375 -15.53 -10.08 -30.60
N ALA A 376 -15.10 -9.35 -29.57
CA ALA A 376 -15.98 -8.53 -28.74
C ALA A 376 -16.61 -7.37 -29.54
N ALA A 377 -15.91 -6.82 -30.52
CA ALA A 377 -16.40 -5.73 -31.34
C ALA A 377 -17.35 -6.18 -32.45
N PHE A 378 -17.13 -7.36 -33.05
CA PHE A 378 -17.80 -7.74 -34.29
C PHE A 378 -18.56 -9.08 -34.23
N HIS A 379 -18.27 -9.93 -33.24
CA HIS A 379 -18.81 -11.29 -33.20
C HIS A 379 -19.53 -11.63 -31.87
N ASP A 380 -19.76 -10.67 -31.01
CA ASP A 380 -20.62 -10.87 -29.84
C ASP A 380 -22.09 -10.89 -30.28
N PRO A 381 -22.78 -12.05 -30.16
CA PRO A 381 -24.14 -12.20 -30.70
C PRO A 381 -25.19 -11.32 -30.01
N ARG A 382 -24.86 -10.71 -28.88
CA ARG A 382 -25.74 -9.83 -28.11
C ARG A 382 -25.82 -8.43 -28.70
N PHE A 383 -24.90 -8.04 -29.58
CA PHE A 383 -24.74 -6.68 -30.10
C PHE A 383 -24.50 -6.67 -31.61
N PRO A 384 -24.90 -5.62 -32.35
CA PRO A 384 -24.52 -5.45 -33.75
C PRO A 384 -23.00 -5.19 -33.86
N PRO A 385 -22.38 -5.45 -35.02
CA PRO A 385 -20.96 -5.10 -35.26
C PRO A 385 -20.69 -3.62 -34.95
N LEU A 386 -19.53 -3.33 -34.38
CA LEU A 386 -19.07 -2.01 -33.98
C LEU A 386 -18.88 -1.11 -35.20
N THR A 387 -19.27 0.18 -35.10
CA THR A 387 -18.99 1.19 -36.13
C THR A 387 -17.77 2.05 -35.75
N ALA A 388 -17.22 2.76 -36.76
CA ALA A 388 -16.04 3.62 -36.50
C ALA A 388 -16.36 4.78 -35.55
N GLU A 389 -17.58 5.37 -35.67
CA GLU A 389 -18.03 6.45 -34.77
C GLU A 389 -18.19 5.98 -33.33
N GLU A 390 -18.60 4.74 -33.12
CA GLU A 390 -18.73 4.19 -31.77
C GLU A 390 -17.38 4.04 -31.10
N LEU A 391 -16.31 3.66 -31.84
CA LEU A 391 -14.99 3.38 -31.27
C LEU A 391 -14.35 4.59 -30.58
N GLU A 392 -14.66 5.81 -31.01
CA GLU A 392 -14.14 7.05 -30.40
C GLU A 392 -14.58 7.22 -28.94
N THR A 393 -15.78 6.73 -28.61
CA THR A 393 -16.40 6.84 -27.28
C THR A 393 -16.37 5.55 -26.47
N MET A 394 -15.58 4.56 -26.94
CA MET A 394 -15.48 3.25 -26.30
C MET A 394 -14.38 3.18 -25.25
N ASP A 395 -14.76 2.64 -24.09
CA ASP A 395 -13.81 2.15 -23.10
C ASP A 395 -13.52 0.66 -23.33
N ILE A 396 -12.25 0.30 -23.28
CA ILE A 396 -11.77 -1.09 -23.40
C ILE A 396 -11.25 -1.55 -22.07
N GLU A 397 -11.80 -2.64 -21.56
CA GLU A 397 -11.33 -3.35 -20.37
C GLU A 397 -10.76 -4.72 -20.76
N ILE A 398 -9.62 -5.09 -20.19
CA ILE A 398 -9.00 -6.40 -20.39
C ILE A 398 -8.87 -7.10 -19.06
N SER A 399 -9.48 -8.29 -18.95
CA SER A 399 -9.31 -9.20 -17.83
C SER A 399 -8.36 -10.31 -18.22
N VAL A 400 -7.16 -10.35 -17.64
CA VAL A 400 -6.20 -11.44 -17.82
C VAL A 400 -6.37 -12.46 -16.71
N LEU A 401 -6.52 -13.73 -17.08
CA LEU A 401 -6.73 -14.81 -16.12
C LEU A 401 -5.39 -15.46 -15.76
N THR A 402 -5.31 -15.96 -14.52
CA THR A 402 -4.25 -16.90 -14.13
C THR A 402 -4.53 -18.27 -14.76
N VAL A 403 -3.49 -19.08 -14.90
CA VAL A 403 -3.66 -20.48 -15.33
C VAL A 403 -4.52 -21.21 -14.28
N PRO A 404 -5.58 -21.91 -14.69
CA PRO A 404 -6.42 -22.67 -13.75
C PRO A 404 -5.61 -23.75 -13.03
N GLU A 405 -5.84 -23.88 -11.72
CA GLU A 405 -5.25 -24.91 -10.87
C GLU A 405 -6.34 -25.82 -10.30
N ASP A 406 -6.06 -27.11 -10.20
CA ASP A 406 -6.99 -28.08 -9.60
C ASP A 406 -7.12 -27.83 -8.09
N LEU A 407 -8.33 -27.59 -7.62
CA LEU A 407 -8.64 -27.40 -6.21
C LEU A 407 -9.21 -28.70 -5.60
N THR A 408 -8.42 -29.33 -4.74
CA THR A 408 -8.88 -30.52 -3.98
C THR A 408 -9.67 -30.06 -2.74
N PHE A 409 -10.82 -30.68 -2.49
CA PHE A 409 -11.66 -30.43 -1.31
C PHE A 409 -12.34 -31.72 -0.85
N THR A 410 -12.62 -31.80 0.44
CA THR A 410 -13.20 -32.97 1.09
C THR A 410 -14.70 -32.84 1.31
N SER A 411 -15.23 -31.64 1.37
CA SER A 411 -16.66 -31.36 1.57
C SER A 411 -17.01 -29.95 1.00
N GLY A 412 -18.32 -29.68 0.87
CA GLY A 412 -18.80 -28.35 0.46
C GLY A 412 -18.38 -27.24 1.43
N GLU A 413 -18.27 -27.52 2.73
CA GLU A 413 -17.78 -26.55 3.72
C GLU A 413 -16.27 -26.31 3.56
N ASP A 414 -15.47 -27.35 3.34
CA ASP A 414 -14.04 -27.22 3.04
C ASP A 414 -13.82 -26.38 1.76
N LEU A 415 -14.64 -26.59 0.73
CA LEU A 415 -14.59 -25.78 -0.50
C LEU A 415 -14.86 -24.30 -0.21
N LYS A 416 -15.87 -23.98 0.61
CA LYS A 416 -16.19 -22.59 0.97
C LYS A 416 -15.06 -21.89 1.72
N THR A 417 -14.29 -22.60 2.56
CA THR A 417 -13.14 -22.02 3.27
C THR A 417 -11.96 -21.69 2.34
N LYS A 418 -11.84 -22.43 1.22
CA LYS A 418 -10.75 -22.26 0.23
C LYS A 418 -11.07 -21.23 -0.84
N LEU A 419 -12.34 -20.91 -1.07
CA LEU A 419 -12.78 -19.96 -2.06
C LEU A 419 -12.94 -18.56 -1.44
N GLN A 420 -12.45 -17.55 -2.13
CA GLN A 420 -12.57 -16.15 -1.73
C GLN A 420 -13.38 -15.39 -2.78
N PRO A 421 -14.61 -14.93 -2.44
CA PRO A 421 -15.43 -14.13 -3.33
C PRO A 421 -14.70 -12.87 -3.78
N GLY A 422 -14.84 -12.52 -5.07
CA GLY A 422 -14.18 -11.36 -5.66
C GLY A 422 -12.70 -11.54 -5.98
N ILE A 423 -12.09 -12.68 -5.61
CA ILE A 423 -10.68 -13.01 -5.90
C ILE A 423 -10.59 -14.26 -6.78
N HIS A 424 -11.28 -15.35 -6.40
CA HIS A 424 -11.20 -16.61 -7.12
C HIS A 424 -12.30 -16.74 -8.17
N GLY A 425 -11.91 -17.01 -9.41
CA GLY A 425 -12.80 -17.61 -10.40
C GLY A 425 -12.91 -19.12 -10.15
N VAL A 426 -14.05 -19.72 -10.51
CA VAL A 426 -14.27 -21.15 -10.32
C VAL A 426 -14.75 -21.79 -11.62
N ILE A 427 -14.11 -22.88 -12.01
CA ILE A 427 -14.57 -23.77 -13.07
C ILE A 427 -15.07 -25.05 -12.42
N LEU A 428 -16.36 -25.32 -12.56
CA LEU A 428 -16.96 -26.56 -12.13
C LEU A 428 -17.14 -27.49 -13.33
N SER A 429 -16.65 -28.71 -13.25
CA SER A 429 -16.82 -29.71 -14.29
C SER A 429 -17.46 -30.99 -13.71
N SER A 430 -18.41 -31.55 -14.44
CA SER A 430 -19.02 -32.87 -14.13
C SER A 430 -19.26 -33.61 -15.45
N GLY A 431 -18.37 -34.55 -15.77
CA GLY A 431 -18.32 -35.19 -17.07
C GLY A 431 -18.09 -34.17 -18.18
N LEU A 432 -19.00 -34.13 -19.16
CA LEU A 432 -18.91 -33.17 -20.30
C LEU A 432 -19.53 -31.80 -19.99
N ARG A 433 -20.10 -31.60 -18.82
CA ARG A 433 -20.71 -30.32 -18.42
C ARG A 433 -19.69 -29.47 -17.68
N LYS A 434 -19.50 -28.23 -18.13
CA LYS A 434 -18.67 -27.22 -17.46
C LYS A 434 -19.51 -25.98 -17.13
N SER A 435 -19.24 -25.36 -16.00
CA SER A 435 -19.79 -24.07 -15.58
C SER A 435 -18.69 -23.20 -15.01
N THR A 436 -18.72 -21.92 -15.29
CA THR A 436 -17.68 -20.98 -14.88
C THR A 436 -18.28 -19.79 -14.17
N PHE A 437 -17.66 -19.41 -13.07
CA PHE A 437 -17.95 -18.19 -12.32
C PHE A 437 -16.68 -17.36 -12.25
N LEU A 438 -16.70 -16.18 -12.83
CA LEU A 438 -15.60 -15.23 -12.72
C LEU A 438 -15.64 -14.53 -11.36
N PRO A 439 -14.51 -14.00 -10.83
CA PRO A 439 -14.44 -13.39 -9.50
C PRO A 439 -15.47 -12.28 -9.28
N GLN A 440 -15.77 -11.49 -10.30
CA GLN A 440 -16.72 -10.37 -10.24
C GLN A 440 -18.21 -10.82 -10.24
N VAL A 441 -18.49 -12.09 -10.47
CA VAL A 441 -19.88 -12.64 -10.52
C VAL A 441 -20.35 -13.11 -9.14
N TRP A 442 -19.46 -13.21 -8.19
CA TRP A 442 -19.83 -13.58 -6.83
C TRP A 442 -20.67 -12.47 -6.20
#